data_15783b895272a453bc831daea5e8d607
#
_entry.id   15783b895272a453bc831daea5e8d607
#
_cell.length_a   1.000
_cell.length_b   1.000
_cell.length_c   1.000
_cell.angle_alpha   90.00
_cell.angle_beta   90.00
_cell.angle_gamma   90.00
#
_symmetry.space_group_name_H-M   'P 1'
#
loop_
_entity.id
_entity.type
_entity.pdbx_description
1 polymer ?
#
loop_
_entity_poly.entity_id
_entity_poly.type
_entity_poly.pdbx_seq_one_letter_code
_entity_poly.pdbx_strand_id
1 'polypeptide(L)'
;KTTILVFDAFHDVAAKADAGNSDAKGVMQSWADAEWFTTNDAVPESIKAIVFKVTGETNTDDLSPAQDAWSRPDIPLHARSLFKMTRDGLTPEDNGNIGPMKQIEEMSNHELPVAFVGDVMGTGSSRKSATNSVLWYFGEDMPGVPNKRSGGICIGGNVAPIFFNTMEDAGALVLEAPVDKLGFGDIIEIRPYDGKILSESGEVLSEFAHK
;
A
#
# COMPACT_ATOMS: atom_id res chain seq x y z
N LYS A 1 -26.33 -14.18 0.85
CA LYS A 1 -27.08 -12.98 1.32
C LYS A 1 -26.50 -11.69 0.75
N THR A 2 -25.18 -11.51 0.68
CA THR A 2 -24.53 -10.28 0.16
C THR A 2 -24.88 -10.01 -1.29
N THR A 3 -24.87 -11.03 -2.15
CA THR A 3 -25.21 -10.90 -3.58
C THR A 3 -26.64 -10.39 -3.78
N ILE A 4 -27.61 -10.89 -3.01
CA ILE A 4 -29.00 -10.44 -3.08
C ILE A 4 -29.11 -8.95 -2.72
N LEU A 5 -28.42 -8.50 -1.66
CA LEU A 5 -28.43 -7.09 -1.25
C LEU A 5 -27.87 -6.15 -2.34
N VAL A 6 -26.84 -6.58 -3.06
CA VAL A 6 -26.27 -5.79 -4.18
C VAL A 6 -27.27 -5.70 -5.33
N PHE A 7 -27.93 -6.79 -5.70
CA PHE A 7 -28.97 -6.79 -6.74
C PHE A 7 -30.17 -5.94 -6.35
N ASP A 8 -30.63 -6.03 -5.11
CA ASP A 8 -31.75 -5.22 -4.62
C ASP A 8 -31.42 -3.73 -4.66
N ALA A 9 -30.20 -3.35 -4.24
CA ALA A 9 -29.71 -1.97 -4.30
C ALA A 9 -29.64 -1.45 -5.76
N PHE A 10 -29.14 -2.26 -6.70
CA PHE A 10 -29.09 -1.91 -8.11
C PHE A 10 -30.51 -1.66 -8.66
N HIS A 11 -31.45 -2.57 -8.43
CA HIS A 11 -32.84 -2.44 -8.90
C HIS A 11 -33.55 -1.23 -8.29
N ASP A 12 -33.28 -0.91 -7.01
CA ASP A 12 -33.84 0.26 -6.35
C ASP A 12 -33.33 1.57 -6.98
N VAL A 13 -32.03 1.66 -7.26
CA VAL A 13 -31.45 2.82 -7.95
C VAL A 13 -31.95 2.94 -9.37
N ALA A 14 -32.02 1.83 -10.11
CA ALA A 14 -32.56 1.81 -11.48
C ALA A 14 -34.02 2.28 -11.53
N ALA A 15 -34.87 1.76 -10.65
CA ALA A 15 -36.26 2.18 -10.56
C ALA A 15 -36.45 3.67 -10.24
N LYS A 16 -35.61 4.21 -9.35
CA LYS A 16 -35.58 5.65 -9.03
C LYS A 16 -35.11 6.49 -10.22
N ALA A 17 -34.12 6.02 -10.98
CA ALA A 17 -33.64 6.69 -12.18
C ALA A 17 -34.73 6.73 -13.26
N ASP A 18 -35.46 5.62 -13.50
CA ASP A 18 -36.58 5.52 -14.41
C ASP A 18 -37.73 6.43 -13.99
N ALA A 19 -37.96 6.58 -12.70
CA ALA A 19 -38.94 7.51 -12.14
C ALA A 19 -38.50 9.00 -12.22
N GLY A 20 -37.33 9.29 -12.77
CA GLY A 20 -36.89 10.66 -13.06
C GLY A 20 -35.99 11.29 -12.00
N ASN A 21 -35.58 10.55 -10.94
CA ASN A 21 -34.67 11.05 -9.93
C ASN A 21 -33.27 11.33 -10.53
N SER A 22 -32.82 12.59 -10.43
CA SER A 22 -31.55 13.05 -11.03
C SER A 22 -30.32 12.37 -10.44
N ASP A 23 -30.31 12.16 -9.12
CA ASP A 23 -29.15 11.58 -8.43
C ASP A 23 -29.01 10.10 -8.78
N ALA A 24 -30.15 9.39 -8.85
CA ALA A 24 -30.17 7.99 -9.29
C ALA A 24 -29.74 7.84 -10.76
N LYS A 25 -30.11 8.77 -11.64
CA LYS A 25 -29.60 8.82 -13.02
C LYS A 25 -28.10 9.05 -13.07
N GLY A 26 -27.57 9.96 -12.24
CA GLY A 26 -26.13 10.19 -12.11
C GLY A 26 -25.39 8.93 -11.69
N VAL A 27 -25.90 8.20 -10.70
CA VAL A 27 -25.30 6.92 -10.25
C VAL A 27 -25.32 5.88 -11.35
N MET A 28 -26.45 5.71 -12.05
CA MET A 28 -26.57 4.75 -13.17
C MET A 28 -25.63 5.10 -14.32
N GLN A 29 -25.46 6.38 -14.61
CA GLN A 29 -24.54 6.86 -15.64
C GLN A 29 -23.08 6.60 -15.23
N SER A 30 -22.71 6.92 -13.98
CA SER A 30 -21.37 6.65 -13.44
C SER A 30 -21.01 5.17 -13.51
N TRP A 31 -21.98 4.27 -13.26
CA TRP A 31 -21.74 2.83 -13.42
C TRP A 31 -21.58 2.42 -14.89
N ALA A 32 -22.38 3.00 -15.80
CA ALA A 32 -22.29 2.72 -17.22
C ALA A 32 -20.95 3.18 -17.83
N ASP A 33 -20.49 4.34 -17.41
CA ASP A 33 -19.25 4.96 -17.89
C ASP A 33 -17.99 4.41 -17.17
N ALA A 34 -18.19 3.59 -16.14
CA ALA A 34 -17.13 3.12 -15.25
C ALA A 34 -16.28 4.28 -14.69
N GLU A 35 -16.93 5.41 -14.36
CA GLU A 35 -16.28 6.66 -13.95
C GLU A 35 -15.35 6.45 -12.74
N TRP A 36 -15.78 5.63 -11.77
CA TRP A 36 -14.99 5.24 -10.60
C TRP A 36 -13.68 4.53 -10.96
N PHE A 37 -13.57 4.00 -12.18
CA PHE A 37 -12.38 3.31 -12.68
C PHE A 37 -11.56 4.21 -13.62
N THR A 38 -12.23 5.05 -14.42
CA THR A 38 -11.59 5.88 -15.46
C THR A 38 -11.13 7.24 -14.95
N THR A 39 -11.56 7.67 -13.75
CA THR A 39 -11.18 8.95 -13.15
C THR A 39 -9.92 8.91 -12.28
N ASN A 40 -9.27 7.76 -12.18
CA ASN A 40 -7.99 7.66 -11.47
C ASN A 40 -6.92 8.44 -12.22
N ASP A 41 -6.15 9.22 -11.48
CA ASP A 41 -4.98 9.91 -12.02
C ASP A 41 -3.98 8.92 -12.61
N ALA A 42 -3.35 9.30 -13.71
CA ALA A 42 -2.26 8.52 -14.27
C ALA A 42 -1.07 8.47 -13.31
N VAL A 43 -0.37 7.34 -13.27
CA VAL A 43 0.88 7.24 -12.51
C VAL A 43 1.85 8.31 -13.02
N PRO A 44 2.49 9.11 -12.14
CA PRO A 44 3.44 10.13 -12.58
C PRO A 44 4.63 9.54 -13.37
N GLU A 45 5.17 10.30 -14.32
CA GLU A 45 6.34 9.87 -15.10
C GLU A 45 7.60 9.71 -14.23
N SER A 46 7.68 10.46 -13.13
CA SER A 46 8.78 10.42 -12.17
C SER A 46 8.26 10.60 -10.76
N ILE A 47 8.71 9.74 -9.85
CA ILE A 47 8.36 9.78 -8.42
C ILE A 47 9.64 9.74 -7.62
N LYS A 48 9.91 10.78 -6.82
CA LYS A 48 11.00 10.77 -5.85
C LYS A 48 10.49 10.19 -4.53
N ALA A 49 11.30 9.35 -3.89
CA ALA A 49 10.95 8.72 -2.62
C ALA A 49 12.18 8.49 -1.75
N ILE A 50 11.97 8.35 -0.43
CA ILE A 50 12.99 7.93 0.52
C ILE A 50 12.82 6.43 0.77
N VAL A 51 13.90 5.68 0.76
CA VAL A 51 13.91 4.23 0.93
C VAL A 51 13.81 3.83 2.40
N PHE A 52 12.74 3.16 2.79
CA PHE A 52 12.66 2.39 4.04
C PHE A 52 12.97 0.92 3.73
N LYS A 53 14.25 0.55 3.91
CA LYS A 53 14.74 -0.79 3.53
C LYS A 53 14.61 -1.78 4.68
N VAL A 54 14.06 -2.96 4.34
CA VAL A 54 14.02 -4.13 5.22
C VAL A 54 14.74 -5.29 4.56
N THR A 55 15.83 -5.76 5.18
CA THR A 55 16.63 -6.87 4.67
C THR A 55 16.06 -8.23 5.03
N GLY A 56 16.31 -9.22 4.17
CA GLY A 56 15.86 -10.58 4.34
C GLY A 56 14.38 -10.79 4.03
N GLU A 57 13.83 -11.91 4.50
CA GLU A 57 12.42 -12.23 4.32
C GLU A 57 11.54 -11.42 5.28
N THR A 58 10.49 -10.84 4.74
CA THR A 58 9.40 -10.18 5.47
C THR A 58 8.11 -10.94 5.22
N ASN A 59 7.67 -11.69 6.21
CA ASN A 59 6.39 -12.39 6.13
C ASN A 59 5.24 -11.52 6.66
N THR A 60 4.01 -11.97 6.45
CA THR A 60 2.83 -11.21 6.86
C THR A 60 2.65 -11.10 8.39
N ASP A 61 3.28 -11.97 9.17
CA ASP A 61 3.27 -11.85 10.64
C ASP A 61 4.30 -10.82 11.15
N ASP A 62 5.35 -10.53 10.39
CA ASP A 62 6.23 -9.38 10.67
C ASP A 62 5.49 -8.04 10.48
N LEU A 63 4.57 -8.00 9.52
CA LEU A 63 3.80 -6.80 9.16
C LEU A 63 2.52 -6.64 9.99
N SER A 64 1.90 -7.76 10.38
CA SER A 64 0.60 -7.79 11.04
C SER A 64 0.46 -9.10 11.85
N PRO A 65 1.06 -9.18 13.04
CA PRO A 65 1.06 -10.40 13.85
C PRO A 65 -0.35 -10.82 14.24
N ALA A 66 -0.74 -12.05 13.89
CA ALA A 66 -2.08 -12.58 14.15
C ALA A 66 -2.46 -12.57 15.65
N GLN A 67 -1.48 -12.76 16.53
CA GLN A 67 -1.66 -12.75 17.98
C GLN A 67 -2.12 -11.38 18.54
N ASP A 68 -1.85 -10.29 17.82
CA ASP A 68 -2.22 -8.94 18.25
C ASP A 68 -3.63 -8.52 17.76
N ALA A 69 -4.26 -9.31 16.89
CA ALA A 69 -5.55 -8.97 16.29
C ALA A 69 -6.69 -8.77 17.32
N TRP A 70 -6.65 -9.50 18.44
CA TRP A 70 -7.66 -9.38 19.50
C TRP A 70 -7.50 -8.13 20.36
N SER A 71 -6.25 -7.74 20.65
CA SER A 71 -5.94 -6.57 21.48
C SER A 71 -5.89 -5.27 20.70
N ARG A 72 -5.76 -5.38 19.37
CA ARG A 72 -5.60 -4.25 18.44
C ARG A 72 -6.54 -4.45 17.23
N PRO A 73 -7.85 -4.22 17.41
CA PRO A 73 -8.89 -4.62 16.45
C PRO A 73 -9.00 -3.69 15.24
N ASP A 74 -8.45 -2.49 15.28
CA ASP A 74 -8.46 -1.55 14.18
C ASP A 74 -7.08 -1.41 13.49
N ILE A 75 -7.07 -0.83 12.28
CA ILE A 75 -5.84 -0.69 11.49
C ILE A 75 -4.77 0.12 12.22
N PRO A 76 -5.04 1.33 12.74
CA PRO A 76 -4.01 2.14 13.40
C PRO A 76 -3.39 1.45 14.61
N LEU A 77 -4.18 0.77 15.41
CA LEU A 77 -3.67 0.05 16.60
C LEU A 77 -2.88 -1.19 16.18
N HIS A 78 -3.36 -1.96 15.19
CA HIS A 78 -2.68 -3.16 14.74
C HIS A 78 -1.35 -2.83 14.03
N ALA A 79 -1.32 -1.76 13.25
CA ALA A 79 -0.11 -1.29 12.58
C ALA A 79 1.04 -0.97 13.54
N ARG A 80 0.77 -0.64 14.81
CA ARG A 80 1.81 -0.48 15.83
C ARG A 80 2.65 -1.72 16.08
N SER A 81 2.17 -2.89 15.68
CA SER A 81 2.91 -4.16 15.76
C SER A 81 3.83 -4.42 14.56
N LEU A 82 3.79 -3.57 13.53
CA LEU A 82 4.63 -3.72 12.34
C LEU A 82 6.11 -3.74 12.76
N PHE A 83 6.81 -4.83 12.42
CA PHE A 83 8.21 -5.05 12.80
C PHE A 83 8.49 -4.94 14.30
N LYS A 84 7.58 -5.41 15.15
CA LYS A 84 7.74 -5.36 16.61
C LYS A 84 8.87 -6.24 17.16
N MET A 85 9.38 -7.17 16.37
CA MET A 85 10.55 -7.98 16.73
C MET A 85 11.82 -7.33 16.20
N THR A 86 12.88 -7.34 17.02
CA THR A 86 14.20 -6.83 16.60
C THR A 86 14.68 -7.55 15.36
N ARG A 87 15.11 -6.78 14.38
CA ARG A 87 15.78 -7.28 13.18
C ARG A 87 16.82 -6.27 12.69
N ASP A 88 17.66 -6.70 11.75
CA ASP A 88 18.76 -5.89 11.27
C ASP A 88 18.27 -4.56 10.68
N GLY A 89 18.88 -3.45 11.10
CA GLY A 89 18.52 -2.11 10.67
C GLY A 89 17.23 -1.52 11.26
N LEU A 90 16.42 -2.30 12.00
CA LEU A 90 15.18 -1.85 12.62
C LEU A 90 15.22 -2.02 14.14
N THR A 91 14.93 -0.93 14.86
CA THR A 91 14.90 -0.93 16.32
C THR A 91 13.47 -0.67 16.81
N PRO A 92 12.73 -1.71 17.25
CA PRO A 92 11.40 -1.54 17.81
C PRO A 92 11.46 -0.69 19.09
N GLU A 93 10.41 0.12 19.33
CA GLU A 93 10.31 0.91 20.57
C GLU A 93 10.06 0.03 21.80
N ASP A 94 9.33 -1.06 21.62
CA ASP A 94 9.09 -2.07 22.65
C ASP A 94 9.15 -3.45 21.98
N ASN A 95 10.30 -4.11 22.13
CA ASN A 95 10.58 -5.39 21.49
C ASN A 95 9.54 -6.45 21.87
N GLY A 96 8.88 -7.01 20.88
CA GLY A 96 7.78 -7.96 21.03
C GLY A 96 6.40 -7.32 21.17
N ASN A 97 6.29 -5.98 21.25
CA ASN A 97 5.03 -5.28 21.45
C ASN A 97 4.83 -4.12 20.45
N ILE A 98 5.77 -3.19 20.34
CA ILE A 98 5.67 -2.01 19.46
C ILE A 98 6.86 -1.98 18.50
N GLY A 99 6.58 -1.78 17.22
CA GLY A 99 7.58 -1.68 16.17
C GLY A 99 8.40 -0.39 16.18
N PRO A 100 9.19 -0.12 15.13
CA PRO A 100 10.09 1.02 15.04
C PRO A 100 9.38 2.31 14.62
N MET A 101 8.34 2.71 15.38
CA MET A 101 7.44 3.80 15.01
C MET A 101 8.16 5.14 14.85
N LYS A 102 9.08 5.47 15.77
CA LYS A 102 9.87 6.71 15.67
C LYS A 102 10.75 6.74 14.43
N GLN A 103 11.38 5.61 14.10
CA GLN A 103 12.23 5.49 12.92
C GLN A 103 11.42 5.69 11.64
N ILE A 104 10.18 5.18 11.59
CA ILE A 104 9.27 5.40 10.46
C ILE A 104 8.79 6.85 10.43
N GLU A 105 8.41 7.42 11.58
CA GLU A 105 7.93 8.79 11.70
C GLU A 105 9.01 9.81 11.30
N GLU A 106 10.26 9.60 11.72
CA GLU A 106 11.40 10.43 11.33
C GLU A 106 11.56 10.48 9.81
N MET A 107 11.40 9.34 9.12
CA MET A 107 11.44 9.30 7.65
C MET A 107 10.22 9.97 7.01
N SER A 108 9.04 9.80 7.59
CA SER A 108 7.79 10.38 7.06
C SER A 108 7.69 11.91 7.26
N ASN A 109 8.55 12.50 8.11
CA ASN A 109 8.63 13.96 8.30
C ASN A 109 9.33 14.70 7.14
N HIS A 110 9.85 14.00 6.14
CA HIS A 110 10.39 14.59 4.92
C HIS A 110 9.26 14.92 3.94
N GLU A 111 9.52 15.87 3.03
CA GLU A 111 8.54 16.25 1.98
C GLU A 111 8.31 15.14 0.93
N LEU A 112 9.18 14.12 0.91
CA LEU A 112 9.11 13.02 -0.04
C LEU A 112 8.33 11.82 0.55
N PRO A 113 7.56 11.11 -0.26
CA PRO A 113 6.95 9.84 0.17
C PRO A 113 8.02 8.81 0.53
N VAL A 114 7.67 7.91 1.44
CA VAL A 114 8.55 6.82 1.84
C VAL A 114 8.21 5.56 1.04
N ALA A 115 9.20 4.99 0.36
CA ALA A 115 9.08 3.72 -0.34
C ALA A 115 9.44 2.57 0.61
N PHE A 116 8.51 1.64 0.81
CA PHE A 116 8.78 0.39 1.52
C PHE A 116 9.53 -0.58 0.60
N VAL A 117 10.77 -0.89 0.94
CA VAL A 117 11.68 -1.70 0.12
C VAL A 117 12.11 -2.95 0.89
N GLY A 118 12.03 -4.12 0.26
CA GLY A 118 12.43 -5.38 0.89
C GLY A 118 12.99 -6.42 -0.08
N ASP A 119 13.80 -7.35 0.44
CA ASP A 119 14.39 -8.40 -0.39
C ASP A 119 13.34 -9.44 -0.81
N VAL A 120 12.61 -10.01 0.15
CA VAL A 120 11.49 -10.93 -0.07
C VAL A 120 10.32 -10.47 0.80
N MET A 121 9.16 -10.24 0.19
CA MET A 121 8.06 -9.56 0.87
C MET A 121 6.74 -10.32 0.79
N GLY A 122 5.98 -10.29 1.88
CA GLY A 122 4.57 -10.68 1.91
C GLY A 122 4.32 -12.18 1.87
N THR A 123 5.30 -13.00 2.22
CA THR A 123 5.09 -14.44 2.46
C THR A 123 4.15 -14.64 3.64
N GLY A 124 3.39 -15.75 3.65
CA GLY A 124 2.42 -16.03 4.71
C GLY A 124 0.97 -15.80 4.29
N SER A 125 0.03 -15.78 5.24
CA SER A 125 -1.41 -15.84 4.96
C SER A 125 -2.22 -14.58 5.30
N SER A 126 -1.76 -13.72 6.22
CA SER A 126 -2.49 -12.55 6.73
C SER A 126 -2.36 -11.30 5.84
N ARG A 127 -2.52 -11.44 4.53
CA ARG A 127 -2.13 -10.44 3.53
C ARG A 127 -2.89 -9.12 3.62
N LYS A 128 -4.21 -9.16 3.83
CA LYS A 128 -5.02 -7.93 3.92
C LYS A 128 -4.65 -7.08 5.13
N SER A 129 -4.44 -7.69 6.30
CA SER A 129 -4.02 -6.96 7.49
C SER A 129 -2.58 -6.47 7.36
N ALA A 130 -1.69 -7.27 6.76
CA ALA A 130 -0.33 -6.87 6.44
C ALA A 130 -0.30 -5.65 5.50
N THR A 131 -1.07 -5.68 4.41
CA THR A 131 -1.25 -4.54 3.51
C THR A 131 -1.75 -3.30 4.27
N ASN A 132 -2.79 -3.44 5.08
CA ASN A 132 -3.31 -2.32 5.86
C ASN A 132 -2.26 -1.74 6.82
N SER A 133 -1.44 -2.57 7.47
CA SER A 133 -0.37 -2.11 8.36
C SER A 133 0.73 -1.37 7.59
N VAL A 134 1.14 -1.87 6.43
CA VAL A 134 2.11 -1.18 5.56
C VAL A 134 1.54 0.16 5.10
N LEU A 135 0.33 0.18 4.56
CA LEU A 135 -0.28 1.41 4.04
C LEU A 135 -0.59 2.41 5.14
N TRP A 136 -0.78 1.97 6.39
CA TRP A 136 -0.93 2.89 7.52
C TRP A 136 0.27 3.84 7.67
N TYR A 137 1.48 3.37 7.38
CA TYR A 137 2.70 4.18 7.48
C TYR A 137 3.18 4.76 6.16
N PHE A 138 2.95 4.05 5.06
CA PHE A 138 3.53 4.40 3.76
C PHE A 138 2.50 4.83 2.71
N GLY A 139 1.21 4.83 3.06
CA GLY A 139 0.11 5.29 2.22
C GLY A 139 -0.46 6.63 2.67
N GLU A 140 -1.51 7.06 1.99
CA GLU A 140 -2.22 8.33 2.19
C GLU A 140 -3.64 8.10 2.71
N ASP A 141 -4.17 9.07 3.46
CA ASP A 141 -5.52 9.01 3.98
C ASP A 141 -6.57 9.01 2.85
N MET A 142 -7.53 8.12 2.94
CA MET A 142 -8.63 8.05 1.98
C MET A 142 -9.72 9.06 2.37
N PRO A 143 -10.12 9.98 1.49
CA PRO A 143 -11.18 10.93 1.78
C PRO A 143 -12.48 10.24 2.19
N GLY A 144 -13.00 10.60 3.37
CA GLY A 144 -14.25 10.05 3.90
C GLY A 144 -14.17 8.63 4.46
N VAL A 145 -13.01 7.99 4.49
CA VAL A 145 -12.81 6.66 5.07
C VAL A 145 -11.83 6.75 6.25
N PRO A 146 -12.33 6.82 7.49
CA PRO A 146 -11.47 6.93 8.66
C PRO A 146 -10.65 5.65 8.89
N ASN A 147 -9.48 5.80 9.48
CA ASN A 147 -8.61 4.71 9.92
C ASN A 147 -8.17 3.74 8.80
N LYS A 148 -8.18 4.20 7.55
CA LYS A 148 -7.70 3.43 6.40
C LYS A 148 -6.95 4.33 5.44
N ARG A 149 -5.87 3.80 4.87
CA ARG A 149 -5.04 4.46 3.87
C ARG A 149 -4.95 3.63 2.61
N SER A 150 -4.63 4.29 1.51
CA SER A 150 -4.40 3.71 0.18
C SER A 150 -3.12 4.29 -0.43
N GLY A 151 -2.74 3.83 -1.59
CA GLY A 151 -1.56 4.32 -2.28
C GLY A 151 -0.27 3.74 -1.71
N GLY A 152 0.79 4.56 -1.65
CA GLY A 152 2.10 4.15 -1.18
C GLY A 152 2.95 3.46 -2.26
N ILE A 153 4.23 3.30 -1.96
CA ILE A 153 5.23 2.71 -2.86
C ILE A 153 5.81 1.47 -2.18
N CYS A 154 5.80 0.34 -2.88
CA CYS A 154 6.34 -0.94 -2.41
C CYS A 154 7.27 -1.52 -3.48
N ILE A 155 8.54 -1.74 -3.15
CA ILE A 155 9.55 -2.28 -4.07
C ILE A 155 10.14 -3.54 -3.46
N GLY A 156 9.96 -4.69 -4.10
CA GLY A 156 10.50 -5.96 -3.62
C GLY A 156 11.48 -6.59 -4.59
N GLY A 157 12.53 -7.22 -4.07
CA GLY A 157 13.35 -8.13 -4.87
C GLY A 157 12.53 -9.33 -5.33
N ASN A 158 11.66 -9.81 -4.47
CA ASN A 158 10.62 -10.81 -4.74
C ASN A 158 9.40 -10.48 -3.89
N VAL A 159 8.23 -10.39 -4.50
CA VAL A 159 6.97 -10.11 -3.80
C VAL A 159 6.03 -11.28 -3.95
N ALA A 160 5.55 -11.84 -2.83
CA ALA A 160 4.60 -12.95 -2.88
C ALA A 160 3.36 -12.55 -3.69
N PRO A 161 2.92 -13.34 -4.70
CA PRO A 161 1.94 -12.90 -5.70
C PRO A 161 0.62 -12.39 -5.12
N ILE A 162 0.12 -13.01 -4.06
CA ILE A 162 -1.14 -12.57 -3.43
C ILE A 162 -0.94 -11.28 -2.61
N PHE A 163 0.24 -11.07 -2.01
CA PHE A 163 0.55 -9.82 -1.34
C PHE A 163 0.71 -8.68 -2.36
N PHE A 164 1.39 -8.95 -3.49
CA PHE A 164 1.51 -8.04 -4.62
C PHE A 164 0.13 -7.54 -5.07
N ASN A 165 -0.76 -8.45 -5.47
CA ASN A 165 -2.11 -8.10 -5.92
C ASN A 165 -2.92 -7.37 -4.83
N THR A 166 -2.77 -7.75 -3.55
CA THR A 166 -3.51 -7.09 -2.46
C THR A 166 -3.03 -5.66 -2.23
N MET A 167 -1.74 -5.38 -2.42
CA MET A 167 -1.17 -4.03 -2.37
C MET A 167 -1.65 -3.19 -3.56
N GLU A 168 -1.65 -3.74 -4.78
CA GLU A 168 -2.20 -3.07 -5.98
C GLU A 168 -3.69 -2.77 -5.81
N ASP A 169 -4.50 -3.74 -5.36
CA ASP A 169 -5.93 -3.56 -5.08
C ASP A 169 -6.18 -2.45 -4.05
N ALA A 170 -5.22 -2.19 -3.18
CA ALA A 170 -5.27 -1.10 -2.21
C ALA A 170 -4.68 0.22 -2.74
N GLY A 171 -4.34 0.29 -4.04
CA GLY A 171 -3.86 1.48 -4.74
C GLY A 171 -2.35 1.74 -4.61
N ALA A 172 -1.57 0.81 -4.08
CA ALA A 172 -0.12 0.98 -4.00
C ALA A 172 0.56 0.79 -5.36
N LEU A 173 1.63 1.53 -5.61
CA LEU A 173 2.57 1.25 -6.68
C LEU A 173 3.50 0.13 -6.23
N VAL A 174 3.30 -1.07 -6.77
CA VAL A 174 4.08 -2.25 -6.41
C VAL A 174 5.04 -2.61 -7.55
N LEU A 175 6.33 -2.71 -7.25
CA LEU A 175 7.38 -3.00 -8.22
C LEU A 175 8.18 -4.22 -7.78
N GLU A 176 8.46 -5.13 -8.69
CA GLU A 176 9.48 -6.17 -8.52
C GLU A 176 10.74 -5.77 -9.27
N ALA A 177 11.82 -5.53 -8.52
CA ALA A 177 13.10 -5.07 -9.05
C ALA A 177 14.27 -5.54 -8.17
N PRO A 178 15.49 -5.72 -8.69
CA PRO A 178 16.66 -5.91 -7.86
C PRO A 178 16.82 -4.75 -6.86
N VAL A 179 16.92 -5.07 -5.57
CA VAL A 179 16.95 -4.08 -4.48
C VAL A 179 18.29 -3.97 -3.77
N ASP A 180 19.30 -4.68 -4.25
CA ASP A 180 20.63 -4.76 -3.60
C ASP A 180 21.32 -3.41 -3.48
N LYS A 181 21.09 -2.51 -4.45
CA LYS A 181 21.68 -1.17 -4.48
C LYS A 181 20.83 -0.10 -3.78
N LEU A 182 19.66 -0.46 -3.24
CA LEU A 182 18.78 0.46 -2.53
C LEU A 182 19.10 0.37 -1.03
N GLY A 183 19.68 1.41 -0.48
CA GLY A 183 20.03 1.52 0.95
C GLY A 183 18.94 2.20 1.77
N PHE A 184 18.91 1.93 3.09
CA PHE A 184 18.03 2.62 4.03
C PHE A 184 18.33 4.13 4.06
N GLY A 185 17.32 4.95 3.84
CA GLY A 185 17.45 6.41 3.81
C GLY A 185 17.91 7.01 2.48
N ASP A 186 18.19 6.20 1.47
CA ASP A 186 18.54 6.70 0.14
C ASP A 186 17.36 7.46 -0.47
N ILE A 187 17.66 8.54 -1.19
CA ILE A 187 16.69 9.20 -2.05
C ILE A 187 16.80 8.59 -3.45
N ILE A 188 15.68 8.10 -3.95
CA ILE A 188 15.57 7.48 -5.27
C ILE A 188 14.57 8.22 -6.15
N GLU A 189 14.75 8.09 -7.47
CA GLU A 189 13.79 8.51 -8.47
C GLU A 189 13.28 7.28 -9.21
N ILE A 190 11.99 7.00 -9.10
CA ILE A 190 11.31 5.91 -9.80
C ILE A 190 10.74 6.49 -11.09
N ARG A 191 11.03 5.85 -12.22
CA ARG A 191 10.47 6.15 -13.54
C ARG A 191 9.60 4.97 -14.00
N PRO A 192 8.31 4.98 -13.65
CA PRO A 192 7.44 3.83 -13.88
C PRO A 192 7.37 3.41 -15.35
N TYR A 193 7.25 4.36 -16.26
CA TYR A 193 7.15 4.08 -17.71
C TYR A 193 8.48 3.72 -18.38
N ASP A 194 9.61 4.08 -17.78
CA ASP A 194 10.94 3.68 -18.26
C ASP A 194 11.40 2.35 -17.66
N GLY A 195 10.70 1.85 -16.64
CA GLY A 195 11.08 0.65 -15.89
C GLY A 195 12.40 0.81 -15.13
N LYS A 196 12.69 2.01 -14.58
CA LYS A 196 13.97 2.31 -13.94
C LYS A 196 13.82 2.94 -12.57
N ILE A 197 14.79 2.63 -11.71
CA ILE A 197 15.01 3.29 -10.43
C ILE A 197 16.40 3.91 -10.47
N LEU A 198 16.46 5.22 -10.23
CA LEU A 198 17.68 6.01 -10.31
C LEU A 198 18.09 6.49 -8.91
N SER A 199 19.38 6.73 -8.72
CA SER A 199 19.88 7.50 -7.58
C SER A 199 19.58 9.00 -7.75
N GLU A 200 19.80 9.77 -6.70
CA GLU A 200 19.69 11.25 -6.76
C GLU A 200 20.67 11.87 -7.80
N SER A 201 21.78 11.22 -8.07
CA SER A 201 22.76 11.63 -9.09
C SER A 201 22.36 11.22 -10.53
N GLY A 202 21.28 10.46 -10.70
CA GLY A 202 20.80 9.95 -11.99
C GLY A 202 21.44 8.62 -12.43
N GLU A 203 22.20 7.94 -11.57
CA GLU A 203 22.71 6.59 -11.86
C GLU A 203 21.58 5.56 -11.78
N VAL A 204 21.54 4.62 -12.72
CA VAL A 204 20.57 3.50 -12.70
C VAL A 204 20.94 2.52 -11.59
N LEU A 205 20.14 2.47 -10.55
CA LEU A 205 20.28 1.55 -9.43
C LEU A 205 19.60 0.20 -9.71
N SER A 206 18.45 0.23 -10.39
CA SER A 206 17.67 -0.96 -10.68
C SER A 206 16.81 -0.78 -11.92
N GLU A 207 16.44 -1.89 -12.55
CA GLU A 207 15.51 -1.94 -13.69
C GLU A 207 14.42 -2.97 -13.40
N PHE A 208 13.19 -2.70 -13.85
CA PHE A 208 12.04 -3.59 -13.70
C PHE A 208 11.23 -3.65 -14.98
N ALA A 209 10.56 -4.78 -15.20
CA ALA A 209 9.68 -4.95 -16.34
C ALA A 209 8.29 -4.38 -16.04
N HIS A 210 7.67 -3.76 -17.04
CA HIS A 210 6.23 -3.45 -16.98
C HIS A 210 5.47 -4.79 -16.97
N LYS A 211 4.53 -4.93 -16.04
CA LYS A 211 3.56 -6.02 -16.04
C LYS A 211 2.25 -5.58 -16.64
#